data_edd95f6b25a20a0cbd11d56341f4c196
#
_entry.id   edd95f6b25a20a0cbd11d56341f4c196
#
_cell.length_a   1.000
_cell.length_b   1.000
_cell.length_c   1.000
_cell.angle_alpha   90.00
_cell.angle_beta   90.00
_cell.angle_gamma   90.00
#
_symmetry.space_group_name_H-M   'P 1'
#
loop_
_entity.id
_entity.type
_entity.pdbx_description
1 polymer ?
#
loop_
_entity_poly.entity_id
_entity_poly.type
_entity_poly.pdbx_seq_one_letter_code
_entity_poly.pdbx_strand_id
1 'polypeptide(L)'
;MANKLNFKFGDSTKYESLETPEDGTIYAVNDGFTEGNVKMGSIYKGDKILGTTVADKLVVPKKITVAGLPSNSPFAGIKNGDSIEAGTDIAKILMDMLSKELNPSTPTKPSVTISGPKSLGTFEVGASVSIPAVSMDTVEGKFNDSWGGPQPAPRTSFSNQTITPSGQVGFTGYAPVAGASINSGSATAVLGTNKVTMTATANYSAPANKPHTNLGNEYDGAEATWVAGVASKAADFTATGVYPVYSNNASSGLTAEVNTRAALTAGSSVEISFGSELSSGNFVAFAHPATHTITKVEVFNTMSQKYETYTGGSTDVAEDSERNINGTNYQYNVWTRQGDNKNDAIKFRFTLSKGLNTK
;
A
#
# COMPACT_ATOMS: atom_id res chain seq x y z
N MET A 1 -15.38 19.40 53.50
CA MET A 1 -16.46 18.41 53.22
C MET A 1 -16.86 18.63 51.79
N ALA A 2 -16.75 17.61 50.94
CA ALA A 2 -17.18 17.71 49.55
C ALA A 2 -18.71 17.75 49.51
N ASN A 3 -19.27 18.84 49.03
CA ASN A 3 -20.73 18.96 48.82
C ASN A 3 -21.10 17.97 47.71
N LYS A 4 -21.75 16.85 48.07
CA LYS A 4 -22.34 15.94 47.09
C LYS A 4 -23.52 16.65 46.46
N LEU A 5 -23.48 16.81 45.14
CA LEU A 5 -24.63 17.26 44.37
C LEU A 5 -25.55 16.04 44.19
N ASN A 6 -26.73 16.08 44.72
CA ASN A 6 -27.73 15.01 44.57
C ASN A 6 -28.66 15.35 43.42
N PHE A 7 -28.94 14.35 42.57
CA PHE A 7 -29.92 14.43 41.48
C PHE A 7 -31.07 13.47 41.78
N LYS A 8 -32.27 13.93 41.68
CA LYS A 8 -33.48 13.11 41.76
C LYS A 8 -34.33 13.33 40.50
N PHE A 9 -34.87 12.26 39.97
CA PHE A 9 -35.73 12.28 38.80
C PHE A 9 -37.10 11.75 39.17
N GLY A 10 -38.13 12.36 38.64
CA GLY A 10 -39.52 11.93 38.86
C GLY A 10 -40.51 12.74 38.03
N ASP A 11 -41.77 12.39 38.11
CA ASP A 11 -42.86 13.17 37.55
C ASP A 11 -43.25 14.34 38.47
N SER A 12 -44.07 15.25 37.98
CA SER A 12 -44.57 16.40 38.77
C SER A 12 -45.30 15.94 40.02
N THR A 13 -46.04 14.88 39.94
CA THR A 13 -46.80 14.34 41.10
C THR A 13 -45.86 13.93 42.22
N LYS A 14 -44.74 13.28 41.90
CA LYS A 14 -43.72 12.91 42.88
C LYS A 14 -43.03 14.13 43.47
N TYR A 15 -42.73 15.12 42.65
CA TYR A 15 -42.10 16.33 43.12
C TYR A 15 -43.04 17.14 44.03
N GLU A 16 -44.28 17.31 43.63
CA GLU A 16 -45.31 18.00 44.41
C GLU A 16 -45.65 17.30 45.71
N SER A 17 -45.47 15.99 45.79
CA SER A 17 -45.67 15.23 47.03
C SER A 17 -44.56 15.41 48.08
N LEU A 18 -43.48 16.12 47.74
CA LEU A 18 -42.42 16.43 48.69
C LEU A 18 -42.88 17.60 49.59
N GLU A 19 -43.05 17.35 50.85
CA GLU A 19 -43.43 18.41 51.85
C GLU A 19 -42.39 19.55 51.92
N THR A 20 -41.10 19.17 51.74
CA THR A 20 -39.95 20.10 51.64
C THR A 20 -38.90 19.54 50.69
N PRO A 21 -38.77 20.11 49.48
CA PRO A 21 -37.65 19.76 48.60
C PRO A 21 -36.30 20.09 49.24
N GLU A 22 -35.39 19.10 49.26
CA GLU A 22 -34.07 19.25 49.91
C GLU A 22 -33.24 20.35 49.24
N ASP A 23 -32.80 21.34 50.04
CA ASP A 23 -31.89 22.35 49.55
C ASP A 23 -30.55 21.75 49.16
N GLY A 24 -30.07 22.06 47.96
CA GLY A 24 -28.87 21.44 47.39
C GLY A 24 -29.12 20.21 46.51
N THR A 25 -30.33 19.72 46.41
CA THR A 25 -30.72 18.63 45.49
C THR A 25 -31.33 19.23 44.22
N ILE A 26 -30.90 18.69 43.05
CA ILE A 26 -31.50 19.02 41.76
C ILE A 26 -32.57 17.98 41.44
N TYR A 27 -33.79 18.46 41.23
CA TYR A 27 -34.92 17.65 40.83
C TYR A 27 -35.20 17.88 39.34
N ALA A 28 -35.14 16.83 38.51
CA ALA A 28 -35.63 16.86 37.15
C ALA A 28 -37.03 16.25 37.13
N VAL A 29 -38.01 17.09 36.90
CA VAL A 29 -39.43 16.69 36.88
C VAL A 29 -39.84 16.46 35.43
N ASN A 30 -40.28 15.24 35.16
CA ASN A 30 -40.75 14.83 33.83
C ASN A 30 -42.27 14.68 33.89
N ASP A 31 -43.00 15.54 33.18
CA ASP A 31 -44.46 15.57 33.14
C ASP A 31 -45.09 14.51 32.24
N GLY A 32 -44.38 13.39 32.04
CA GLY A 32 -44.92 12.19 31.44
C GLY A 32 -44.47 11.96 30.00
N PHE A 33 -44.06 10.73 29.74
CA PHE A 33 -43.85 10.18 28.42
C PHE A 33 -45.22 9.85 27.81
N THR A 34 -45.61 10.55 26.77
CA THR A 34 -46.50 10.01 25.77
C THR A 34 -45.62 9.46 24.63
N GLU A 35 -45.89 8.25 24.20
CA GLU A 35 -45.19 7.64 23.05
C GLU A 35 -45.10 8.65 21.89
N GLY A 36 -43.88 9.10 21.59
CA GLY A 36 -43.62 10.05 20.50
C GLY A 36 -43.43 11.52 20.90
N ASN A 37 -43.71 11.95 22.11
CA ASN A 37 -43.49 13.35 22.57
C ASN A 37 -42.93 13.36 23.98
N VAL A 38 -41.68 13.70 24.15
CA VAL A 38 -41.05 13.95 25.44
C VAL A 38 -41.48 15.31 25.93
N LYS A 39 -42.46 15.39 26.82
CA LYS A 39 -42.71 16.60 27.61
C LYS A 39 -41.72 16.64 28.75
N MET A 40 -40.69 17.44 28.62
CA MET A 40 -39.73 17.65 29.70
C MET A 40 -40.25 18.77 30.60
N GLY A 41 -40.36 18.45 31.85
CA GLY A 41 -40.75 19.38 32.90
C GLY A 41 -39.66 20.34 33.33
N SER A 42 -39.85 21.00 34.44
CA SER A 42 -38.90 21.97 35.00
C SER A 42 -37.81 21.29 35.83
N ILE A 43 -36.63 21.88 35.86
CA ILE A 43 -35.58 21.52 36.82
C ILE A 43 -35.62 22.46 38.00
N TYR A 44 -35.63 21.88 39.18
CA TYR A 44 -35.66 22.61 40.44
C TYR A 44 -34.38 22.35 41.24
N LYS A 45 -33.93 23.37 41.95
CA LYS A 45 -32.99 23.23 43.07
C LYS A 45 -33.73 23.64 44.35
N GLY A 46 -34.05 22.66 45.19
CA GLY A 46 -35.01 22.89 46.24
C GLY A 46 -36.34 23.33 45.65
N ASP A 47 -36.87 24.48 46.10
CA ASP A 47 -38.09 25.11 45.62
C ASP A 47 -37.91 26.07 44.42
N LYS A 48 -36.67 26.27 43.98
CA LYS A 48 -36.34 27.25 42.92
C LYS A 48 -36.18 26.59 41.55
N ILE A 49 -36.94 27.07 40.59
CA ILE A 49 -36.82 26.67 39.19
C ILE A 49 -35.47 27.12 38.63
N LEU A 50 -34.66 26.14 38.15
CA LEU A 50 -33.42 26.41 37.45
C LEU A 50 -33.59 26.46 35.93
N GLY A 51 -34.63 25.81 35.42
CA GLY A 51 -34.93 25.79 34.00
C GLY A 51 -36.33 25.29 33.71
N THR A 52 -36.87 25.64 32.55
CA THR A 52 -38.20 25.24 32.07
C THR A 52 -38.09 24.76 30.63
N THR A 53 -39.01 23.91 30.20
CA THR A 53 -39.11 23.52 28.78
C THR A 53 -39.61 24.70 27.94
N VAL A 54 -38.98 24.87 26.77
CA VAL A 54 -39.50 25.69 25.69
C VAL A 54 -39.81 24.75 24.53
N ALA A 55 -41.08 24.63 24.20
CA ALA A 55 -41.59 23.65 23.23
C ALA A 55 -41.23 22.20 23.59
N ASP A 56 -40.27 21.58 23.06
CA ASP A 56 -39.96 20.15 23.24
C ASP A 56 -38.62 19.89 23.94
N LYS A 57 -38.01 20.91 24.55
CA LYS A 57 -36.71 20.74 25.22
C LYS A 57 -36.55 21.64 26.42
N LEU A 58 -35.85 21.12 27.43
CA LEU A 58 -35.48 21.87 28.62
C LEU A 58 -34.28 22.75 28.30
N VAL A 59 -34.41 24.04 28.50
CA VAL A 59 -33.36 25.01 28.15
C VAL A 59 -32.99 25.91 29.36
N VAL A 60 -31.77 26.44 29.29
CA VAL A 60 -31.28 27.43 30.27
C VAL A 60 -32.08 28.72 30.11
N PRO A 61 -32.75 29.22 31.18
CA PRO A 61 -33.64 30.40 31.07
C PRO A 61 -32.88 31.70 30.90
N LYS A 62 -31.64 31.78 31.35
CA LYS A 62 -30.77 32.97 31.25
C LYS A 62 -29.31 32.53 31.09
N LYS A 63 -28.49 33.45 30.57
CA LYS A 63 -27.04 33.24 30.49
C LYS A 63 -26.46 32.92 31.87
N ILE A 64 -25.67 31.85 31.93
CA ILE A 64 -24.97 31.40 33.14
C ILE A 64 -23.48 31.42 32.86
N THR A 65 -22.67 31.90 33.80
CA THR A 65 -21.23 31.71 33.79
C THR A 65 -20.88 30.56 34.72
N VAL A 66 -20.19 29.56 34.21
CA VAL A 66 -19.79 28.39 34.99
C VAL A 66 -18.72 28.79 36.00
N ALA A 67 -18.94 28.43 37.26
CA ALA A 67 -18.02 28.73 38.36
C ALA A 67 -18.06 27.61 39.40
N GLY A 68 -16.95 27.44 40.12
CA GLY A 68 -16.87 26.51 41.26
C GLY A 68 -16.61 25.05 40.86
N LEU A 69 -16.27 24.78 39.60
CA LEU A 69 -15.79 23.45 39.23
C LEU A 69 -14.38 23.22 39.79
N PRO A 70 -14.08 22.02 40.29
CA PRO A 70 -12.72 21.67 40.72
C PRO A 70 -11.72 21.85 39.58
N SER A 71 -10.51 22.31 39.88
CA SER A 71 -9.43 22.47 38.86
C SER A 71 -9.05 21.17 38.12
N ASN A 72 -9.33 20.04 38.74
CA ASN A 72 -9.11 18.68 38.16
C ASN A 72 -10.49 18.03 37.91
N SER A 73 -11.46 18.76 37.45
CA SER A 73 -12.79 18.20 37.15
C SER A 73 -12.66 17.13 36.08
N PRO A 74 -13.18 15.92 36.28
CA PRO A 74 -13.25 14.89 35.24
C PRO A 74 -14.26 15.22 34.13
N PHE A 75 -15.00 16.34 34.30
CA PHE A 75 -16.01 16.83 33.35
C PHE A 75 -15.32 17.68 32.29
N ALA A 76 -15.09 17.13 31.11
CA ALA A 76 -14.22 17.72 30.13
C ALA A 76 -14.85 18.78 29.23
N GLY A 77 -16.17 18.81 29.14
CA GLY A 77 -16.86 19.68 28.20
C GLY A 77 -17.24 21.09 28.73
N ILE A 78 -17.08 21.34 30.01
CA ILE A 78 -17.45 22.63 30.64
C ILE A 78 -16.39 23.02 31.66
N LYS A 79 -15.85 24.22 31.53
CA LYS A 79 -14.78 24.77 32.38
C LYS A 79 -15.25 26.00 33.15
N ASN A 80 -14.57 26.31 34.26
CA ASN A 80 -14.79 27.57 34.97
C ASN A 80 -14.51 28.73 34.01
N GLY A 81 -15.46 29.66 33.97
CA GLY A 81 -15.45 30.82 33.09
C GLY A 81 -16.24 30.63 31.79
N ASP A 82 -16.65 29.42 31.45
CA ASP A 82 -17.47 29.19 30.27
C ASP A 82 -18.83 29.84 30.42
N SER A 83 -19.38 30.38 29.33
CA SER A 83 -20.69 30.97 29.26
C SER A 83 -21.68 30.00 28.61
N ILE A 84 -22.74 29.70 29.29
CA ILE A 84 -23.88 28.96 28.76
C ILE A 84 -24.99 29.99 28.46
N GLU A 85 -25.32 30.13 27.20
CA GLU A 85 -26.30 31.11 26.74
C GLU A 85 -27.72 30.66 27.06
N ALA A 86 -28.62 31.66 27.25
CA ALA A 86 -30.05 31.41 27.40
C ALA A 86 -30.56 30.61 26.17
N GLY A 87 -31.45 29.66 26.39
CA GLY A 87 -31.96 28.79 25.35
C GLY A 87 -31.11 27.54 25.04
N THR A 88 -29.94 27.39 25.68
CA THR A 88 -29.13 26.20 25.55
C THR A 88 -29.85 24.97 26.13
N ASP A 89 -29.85 23.87 25.41
CA ASP A 89 -30.45 22.60 25.82
C ASP A 89 -29.70 22.00 27.03
N ILE A 90 -30.43 21.79 28.12
CA ILE A 90 -29.83 21.23 29.35
C ILE A 90 -29.40 19.80 29.16
N ALA A 91 -30.10 19.02 28.34
CA ALA A 91 -29.64 17.64 28.02
C ALA A 91 -28.27 17.66 27.35
N LYS A 92 -28.03 18.60 26.43
CA LYS A 92 -26.72 18.79 25.82
C LYS A 92 -25.66 19.15 26.86
N ILE A 93 -25.95 20.06 27.76
CA ILE A 93 -25.03 20.46 28.83
C ILE A 93 -24.68 19.26 29.72
N LEU A 94 -25.66 18.45 30.09
CA LEU A 94 -25.43 17.24 30.89
C LEU A 94 -24.60 16.19 30.13
N MET A 95 -24.89 16.01 28.86
CA MET A 95 -24.08 15.11 28.02
C MET A 95 -22.63 15.61 27.90
N ASP A 96 -22.43 16.91 27.66
CA ASP A 96 -21.12 17.52 27.58
C ASP A 96 -20.33 17.38 28.91
N MET A 97 -21.05 17.56 30.06
CA MET A 97 -20.46 17.36 31.39
C MET A 97 -20.10 15.92 31.70
N LEU A 98 -20.87 14.94 31.22
CA LEU A 98 -20.66 13.51 31.52
C LEU A 98 -19.73 12.84 30.51
N SER A 99 -19.56 13.42 29.33
CA SER A 99 -18.72 12.89 28.31
C SER A 99 -17.24 13.22 28.58
N LYS A 100 -16.39 12.19 28.59
CA LYS A 100 -14.95 12.41 28.63
C LYS A 100 -14.52 13.02 27.30
N GLU A 101 -13.77 14.11 27.35
CA GLU A 101 -13.14 14.64 26.14
C GLU A 101 -12.06 13.69 25.64
N LEU A 102 -12.19 13.28 24.39
CA LEU A 102 -11.24 12.42 23.71
C LEU A 102 -10.55 13.21 22.61
N ASN A 103 -9.25 13.17 22.61
CA ASN A 103 -8.45 13.82 21.59
C ASN A 103 -8.43 13.00 20.32
N PRO A 104 -8.33 13.64 19.14
CA PRO A 104 -8.08 12.94 17.90
C PRO A 104 -6.77 12.15 17.99
N SER A 105 -6.73 10.98 17.39
CA SER A 105 -5.52 10.18 17.31
C SER A 105 -4.52 10.79 16.32
N THR A 106 -3.30 10.27 16.34
CA THR A 106 -2.22 10.69 15.41
C THR A 106 -2.69 10.64 13.96
N PRO A 107 -2.57 11.73 13.20
CA PRO A 107 -3.07 11.79 11.83
C PRO A 107 -2.18 11.00 10.88
N THR A 108 -2.80 10.48 9.84
CA THR A 108 -2.06 9.95 8.69
C THR A 108 -1.60 11.12 7.81
N LYS A 109 -0.30 11.28 7.63
CA LYS A 109 0.26 12.33 6.77
C LYS A 109 -0.11 12.14 5.30
N PRO A 110 -0.17 13.22 4.51
CA PRO A 110 -0.28 13.13 3.05
C PRO A 110 0.82 12.27 2.45
N SER A 111 0.48 11.52 1.42
CA SER A 111 1.41 10.62 0.74
C SER A 111 1.22 10.64 -0.77
N VAL A 112 2.16 10.04 -1.48
CA VAL A 112 2.07 9.80 -2.92
C VAL A 112 2.21 8.31 -3.20
N THR A 113 1.55 7.84 -4.24
CA THR A 113 1.73 6.50 -4.78
C THR A 113 2.30 6.58 -6.19
N ILE A 114 2.93 5.51 -6.65
CA ILE A 114 3.48 5.42 -8.00
C ILE A 114 2.93 4.16 -8.65
N SER A 115 2.44 4.28 -9.87
CA SER A 115 1.88 3.20 -10.68
C SER A 115 2.90 2.65 -11.65
N GLY A 116 2.68 1.42 -12.10
CA GLY A 116 3.44 0.73 -13.14
C GLY A 116 3.91 -0.65 -12.71
N PRO A 117 4.18 -1.55 -13.66
CA PRO A 117 4.70 -2.87 -13.38
C PRO A 117 6.15 -2.76 -12.88
N LYS A 118 6.45 -3.39 -11.76
CA LYS A 118 7.79 -3.36 -11.15
C LYS A 118 8.78 -4.32 -11.80
N SER A 119 8.29 -5.38 -12.42
CA SER A 119 9.10 -6.32 -13.19
C SER A 119 8.72 -6.22 -14.66
N LEU A 120 9.68 -5.95 -15.50
CA LEU A 120 9.52 -5.86 -16.95
C LEU A 120 9.76 -7.20 -17.64
N GLY A 121 10.33 -8.17 -16.92
CA GLY A 121 10.58 -9.52 -17.44
C GLY A 121 12.04 -9.82 -17.72
N THR A 122 12.25 -10.92 -18.46
CA THR A 122 13.56 -11.41 -18.88
C THR A 122 13.77 -11.15 -20.37
N PHE A 123 14.90 -10.59 -20.73
CA PHE A 123 15.22 -10.17 -22.10
C PHE A 123 16.61 -10.69 -22.51
N GLU A 124 16.82 -10.81 -23.79
CA GLU A 124 18.16 -11.06 -24.34
C GLU A 124 19.05 -9.81 -24.14
N VAL A 125 20.31 -10.04 -23.93
CA VAL A 125 21.33 -8.99 -23.91
C VAL A 125 21.26 -8.17 -25.21
N GLY A 126 21.27 -6.85 -25.09
CA GLY A 126 21.16 -5.93 -26.22
C GLY A 126 19.72 -5.70 -26.72
N ALA A 127 18.72 -6.40 -26.20
CA ALA A 127 17.33 -6.16 -26.58
C ALA A 127 16.85 -4.78 -26.13
N SER A 128 15.99 -4.17 -26.94
CA SER A 128 15.28 -2.95 -26.53
C SER A 128 14.13 -3.30 -25.60
N VAL A 129 14.21 -2.81 -24.36
CA VAL A 129 13.20 -3.03 -23.31
C VAL A 129 12.32 -1.80 -23.24
N SER A 130 11.03 -1.98 -23.43
CA SER A 130 10.05 -0.90 -23.24
C SER A 130 9.83 -0.65 -21.75
N ILE A 131 9.98 0.59 -21.34
CA ILE A 131 9.60 1.05 -20.00
C ILE A 131 8.19 1.64 -20.12
N PRO A 132 7.22 1.11 -19.36
CA PRO A 132 5.83 1.57 -19.45
C PRO A 132 5.69 3.01 -18.96
N ALA A 133 4.59 3.64 -19.32
CA ALA A 133 4.21 4.93 -18.75
C ALA A 133 4.02 4.80 -17.23
N VAL A 134 4.49 5.80 -16.50
CA VAL A 134 4.44 5.87 -15.05
C VAL A 134 3.69 7.10 -14.63
N SER A 135 2.76 6.95 -13.71
CA SER A 135 2.00 8.05 -13.11
C SER A 135 2.03 7.99 -11.60
N MET A 136 1.69 9.08 -10.97
CA MET A 136 1.55 9.17 -9.53
C MET A 136 0.14 9.65 -9.15
N ASP A 137 -0.34 9.16 -8.01
CA ASP A 137 -1.51 9.68 -7.34
C ASP A 137 -1.12 10.30 -6.00
N THR A 138 -1.87 11.33 -5.60
CA THR A 138 -1.73 11.97 -4.30
C THR A 138 -2.81 11.46 -3.35
N VAL A 139 -2.44 11.21 -2.12
CA VAL A 139 -3.35 10.74 -1.07
C VAL A 139 -3.37 11.76 0.06
N GLU A 140 -4.53 12.34 0.32
CA GLU A 140 -4.72 13.28 1.42
C GLU A 140 -4.46 12.62 2.78
N GLY A 141 -3.95 13.43 3.70
CA GLY A 141 -3.86 13.03 5.10
C GLY A 141 -5.24 12.91 5.76
N LYS A 142 -5.35 12.09 6.78
CA LYS A 142 -6.59 11.86 7.53
C LYS A 142 -6.34 11.92 9.01
N PHE A 143 -7.31 12.45 9.76
CA PHE A 143 -7.38 12.22 11.19
C PHE A 143 -8.13 10.91 11.46
N ASN A 144 -7.65 10.14 12.41
CA ASN A 144 -8.41 9.00 12.91
C ASN A 144 -9.29 9.48 14.07
N ASP A 145 -10.60 9.45 13.89
CA ASP A 145 -11.55 9.59 14.97
C ASP A 145 -11.75 8.25 15.66
N SER A 146 -11.15 8.11 16.81
CA SER A 146 -11.28 6.89 17.61
C SER A 146 -12.64 6.77 18.33
N TRP A 147 -13.51 7.77 18.21
CA TRP A 147 -14.82 7.81 18.87
C TRP A 147 -16.02 7.81 17.93
N GLY A 148 -15.78 7.65 16.60
CA GLY A 148 -16.87 7.52 15.62
C GLY A 148 -17.71 8.76 15.36
N GLY A 149 -17.23 9.94 15.76
CA GLY A 149 -17.86 11.22 15.44
C GLY A 149 -17.42 11.75 14.07
N PRO A 150 -18.27 12.55 13.38
CA PRO A 150 -17.86 13.21 12.15
C PRO A 150 -16.78 14.24 12.45
N GLN A 151 -15.56 13.96 11.99
CA GLN A 151 -14.47 14.92 12.04
C GLN A 151 -14.39 15.68 10.71
N PRO A 152 -14.10 16.99 10.73
CA PRO A 152 -13.82 17.70 9.50
C PRO A 152 -12.61 17.04 8.83
N ALA A 153 -12.78 16.54 7.61
CA ALA A 153 -11.70 15.96 6.84
C ALA A 153 -10.61 17.03 6.65
N PRO A 154 -9.36 16.72 6.93
CA PRO A 154 -8.27 17.65 6.66
C PRO A 154 -8.19 17.88 5.15
N ARG A 155 -8.24 19.13 4.74
CA ARG A 155 -8.08 19.49 3.33
C ARG A 155 -6.63 19.86 3.10
N THR A 156 -5.96 19.03 2.31
CA THR A 156 -4.58 19.24 1.90
C THR A 156 -4.56 19.64 0.44
N SER A 157 -3.79 20.65 0.08
CA SER A 157 -3.47 20.92 -1.32
C SER A 157 -2.11 20.33 -1.66
N PHE A 158 -1.99 19.81 -2.89
CA PHE A 158 -0.73 19.32 -3.44
C PHE A 158 -0.26 20.25 -4.56
N SER A 159 1.05 20.44 -4.64
CA SER A 159 1.71 21.21 -5.68
C SER A 159 3.05 20.58 -6.07
N ASN A 160 3.65 21.08 -7.16
CA ASN A 160 4.97 20.62 -7.63
C ASN A 160 5.08 19.08 -7.74
N GLN A 161 4.03 18.44 -8.30
CA GLN A 161 4.03 17.03 -8.55
C GLN A 161 5.07 16.69 -9.62
N THR A 162 6.01 15.80 -9.30
CA THR A 162 7.07 15.39 -10.23
C THR A 162 7.34 13.90 -10.11
N ILE A 163 7.69 13.25 -11.23
CA ILE A 163 8.28 11.92 -11.26
C ILE A 163 9.68 12.07 -11.86
N THR A 164 10.70 11.67 -11.12
CA THR A 164 12.10 11.79 -11.55
C THR A 164 12.72 10.39 -11.65
N PRO A 165 13.11 9.95 -12.85
CA PRO A 165 13.87 8.73 -13.01
C PRO A 165 15.32 8.94 -12.59
N SER A 166 15.89 7.94 -11.92
CA SER A 166 17.28 7.95 -11.46
C SER A 166 17.87 6.54 -11.49
N GLY A 167 19.19 6.46 -11.40
CA GLY A 167 19.89 5.19 -11.24
C GLY A 167 19.64 4.21 -12.39
N GLN A 168 19.93 4.59 -13.62
CA GLN A 168 19.80 3.74 -14.83
C GLN A 168 20.82 2.58 -14.82
N VAL A 169 20.91 1.89 -13.68
CA VAL A 169 21.87 0.82 -13.50
C VAL A 169 21.53 -0.33 -14.44
N GLY A 170 22.43 -0.57 -15.37
CA GLY A 170 22.28 -1.63 -16.36
C GLY A 170 21.34 -1.34 -17.53
N PHE A 171 20.71 -0.16 -17.58
CA PHE A 171 20.01 0.32 -18.77
C PHE A 171 20.86 1.35 -19.52
N THR A 172 20.86 1.27 -20.84
CA THR A 172 21.51 2.24 -21.72
C THR A 172 20.48 2.85 -22.67
N GLY A 173 20.64 4.14 -23.00
CA GLY A 173 19.76 4.83 -23.95
C GLY A 173 18.45 5.37 -23.37
N TYR A 174 18.15 5.15 -22.11
CA TYR A 174 16.99 5.74 -21.44
C TYR A 174 17.31 7.16 -20.98
N ALA A 175 16.61 8.13 -21.51
CA ALA A 175 16.75 9.53 -21.10
C ALA A 175 15.81 9.87 -19.94
N PRO A 176 16.32 10.41 -18.82
CA PRO A 176 15.49 10.85 -17.72
C PRO A 176 14.52 11.96 -18.15
N VAL A 177 13.27 11.85 -17.73
CA VAL A 177 12.23 12.87 -17.91
C VAL A 177 11.63 13.18 -16.55
N ALA A 178 11.45 14.46 -16.23
CA ALA A 178 10.78 14.90 -15.01
C ALA A 178 9.35 15.37 -15.31
N GLY A 179 8.40 15.07 -14.44
CA GLY A 179 7.00 15.47 -14.56
C GLY A 179 6.08 14.69 -13.64
N ALA A 180 4.80 15.04 -13.61
CA ALA A 180 3.76 14.33 -12.85
C ALA A 180 3.41 13.00 -13.48
N SER A 181 3.69 12.82 -14.76
CA SER A 181 3.62 11.54 -15.48
C SER A 181 4.77 11.44 -16.45
N ILE A 182 5.32 10.26 -16.62
CA ILE A 182 6.36 9.95 -17.59
C ILE A 182 5.75 9.05 -18.64
N ASN A 183 5.89 9.44 -19.93
CA ASN A 183 5.48 8.60 -21.04
C ASN A 183 6.38 7.36 -21.14
N SER A 184 5.92 6.37 -21.91
CA SER A 184 6.69 5.18 -22.20
C SER A 184 8.07 5.55 -22.74
N GLY A 185 9.08 4.90 -22.23
CA GLY A 185 10.46 5.00 -22.70
C GLY A 185 10.97 3.65 -23.19
N SER A 186 12.21 3.62 -23.66
CA SER A 186 12.91 2.39 -23.97
C SER A 186 14.35 2.47 -23.50
N ALA A 187 14.90 1.31 -23.19
CA ALA A 187 16.29 1.14 -22.78
C ALA A 187 16.86 -0.14 -23.40
N THR A 188 18.16 -0.25 -23.45
CA THR A 188 18.82 -1.47 -23.90
C THR A 188 19.17 -2.34 -22.69
N ALA A 189 18.66 -3.57 -22.64
CA ALA A 189 19.00 -4.52 -21.61
C ALA A 189 20.48 -4.92 -21.70
N VAL A 190 21.19 -4.81 -20.60
CA VAL A 190 22.54 -5.34 -20.44
C VAL A 190 22.50 -6.59 -19.56
N LEU A 191 23.59 -7.31 -19.50
CA LEU A 191 23.68 -8.53 -18.71
C LEU A 191 23.40 -8.27 -17.21
N GLY A 192 22.62 -9.12 -16.59
CA GLY A 192 22.26 -9.04 -15.18
C GLY A 192 20.94 -8.33 -14.94
N THR A 193 20.66 -7.98 -13.68
CA THR A 193 19.46 -7.25 -13.34
C THR A 193 19.67 -5.76 -13.58
N ASN A 194 18.90 -5.22 -14.49
CA ASN A 194 18.90 -3.81 -14.86
C ASN A 194 17.79 -3.09 -14.08
N LYS A 195 18.08 -1.89 -13.61
CA LYS A 195 17.16 -1.16 -12.75
C LYS A 195 17.10 0.32 -13.12
N VAL A 196 15.88 0.86 -13.13
CA VAL A 196 15.62 2.30 -13.10
C VAL A 196 14.68 2.59 -11.94
N THR A 197 15.06 3.56 -11.11
CA THR A 197 14.23 3.98 -9.97
C THR A 197 13.44 5.21 -10.38
N MET A 198 12.11 5.13 -10.28
CA MET A 198 11.21 6.25 -10.47
C MET A 198 10.83 6.80 -9.10
N THR A 199 11.10 8.08 -8.85
CA THR A 199 10.76 8.74 -7.60
C THR A 199 9.67 9.78 -7.84
N ALA A 200 8.49 9.52 -7.29
CA ALA A 200 7.38 10.46 -7.27
C ALA A 200 7.49 11.38 -6.06
N THR A 201 7.34 12.68 -6.27
CA THR A 201 7.32 13.68 -5.20
C THR A 201 6.20 14.68 -5.41
N ALA A 202 5.61 15.15 -4.30
CA ALA A 202 4.65 16.25 -4.31
C ALA A 202 4.80 17.07 -3.01
N ASN A 203 4.74 18.39 -3.12
CA ASN A 203 4.63 19.24 -1.96
C ASN A 203 3.19 19.21 -1.45
N TYR A 204 2.99 19.16 -0.15
CA TYR A 204 1.68 19.25 0.47
C TYR A 204 1.60 20.40 1.48
N SER A 205 0.42 21.00 1.60
CA SER A 205 0.15 22.04 2.58
C SER A 205 -0.11 21.46 3.97
N ALA A 206 -0.07 22.29 4.99
CA ALA A 206 -0.69 22.00 6.27
C ALA A 206 -2.20 21.79 6.08
N PRO A 207 -2.88 21.08 7.01
CA PRO A 207 -4.32 20.88 6.94
C PRO A 207 -5.03 22.24 7.02
N ALA A 208 -6.07 22.42 6.21
CA ALA A 208 -6.87 23.65 6.22
C ALA A 208 -7.76 23.75 7.46
N ASN A 209 -8.14 22.62 8.04
CA ASN A 209 -8.97 22.52 9.21
C ASN A 209 -8.18 21.89 10.35
N LYS A 210 -8.40 22.37 11.56
CA LYS A 210 -7.90 21.72 12.76
C LYS A 210 -8.74 20.50 13.10
N PRO A 211 -8.14 19.47 13.69
CA PRO A 211 -8.90 18.36 14.23
C PRO A 211 -9.74 18.84 15.43
N HIS A 212 -10.82 18.12 15.72
CA HIS A 212 -11.69 18.41 16.83
C HIS A 212 -11.74 17.23 17.79
N THR A 213 -12.01 17.52 19.05
CA THR A 213 -12.33 16.49 20.04
C THR A 213 -13.72 15.91 19.78
N ASN A 214 -14.08 14.82 20.44
CA ASN A 214 -15.43 14.25 20.39
C ASN A 214 -16.53 15.23 20.85
N LEU A 215 -16.17 16.28 21.54
CA LEU A 215 -17.08 17.34 21.99
C LEU A 215 -17.14 18.51 21.00
N GLY A 216 -16.41 18.45 19.90
CA GLY A 216 -16.41 19.49 18.87
C GLY A 216 -15.46 20.66 19.14
N ASN A 217 -14.62 20.59 20.17
CA ASN A 217 -13.60 21.61 20.44
C ASN A 217 -12.42 21.45 19.49
N GLU A 218 -11.88 22.54 18.97
CA GLU A 218 -10.63 22.51 18.22
C GLU A 218 -9.50 21.93 19.08
N TYR A 219 -8.67 21.06 18.49
CA TYR A 219 -7.53 20.46 19.15
C TYR A 219 -6.22 20.95 18.55
N ASP A 220 -5.42 21.63 19.37
CA ASP A 220 -4.15 22.21 18.98
C ASP A 220 -2.93 21.32 19.31
N GLY A 221 -3.14 20.08 19.73
CA GLY A 221 -2.07 19.17 20.06
C GLY A 221 -1.18 18.90 18.85
N ALA A 222 0.15 19.01 19.03
CA ALA A 222 1.13 18.81 17.96
C ALA A 222 1.06 17.41 17.32
N GLU A 223 0.51 16.44 18.03
CA GLU A 223 0.35 15.07 17.55
C GLU A 223 -0.83 14.89 16.59
N ALA A 224 -1.76 15.82 16.56
CA ALA A 224 -3.00 15.74 15.77
C ALA A 224 -2.95 16.56 14.47
N THR A 225 -1.81 17.07 14.08
CA THR A 225 -1.65 17.88 12.87
C THR A 225 -0.29 17.62 12.22
N TRP A 226 -0.12 18.11 10.99
CA TRP A 226 1.16 18.12 10.29
C TRP A 226 1.45 19.52 9.75
N VAL A 227 2.73 19.82 9.57
CA VAL A 227 3.19 21.01 8.86
C VAL A 227 3.32 20.73 7.37
N ALA A 228 3.34 21.77 6.55
CA ALA A 228 3.63 21.64 5.13
C ALA A 228 4.96 20.91 4.90
N GLY A 229 5.03 20.11 3.86
CA GLY A 229 6.20 19.27 3.59
C GLY A 229 6.17 18.64 2.20
N VAL A 230 6.98 17.61 2.03
CA VAL A 230 7.09 16.85 0.79
C VAL A 230 6.74 15.39 1.03
N ALA A 231 5.80 14.88 0.24
CA ALA A 231 5.55 13.45 0.14
C ALA A 231 6.44 12.85 -0.95
N SER A 232 7.04 11.71 -0.70
CA SER A 232 7.90 11.02 -1.66
C SER A 232 7.68 9.52 -1.63
N LYS A 233 7.72 8.90 -2.83
CA LYS A 233 7.66 7.45 -3.01
C LYS A 233 8.53 7.04 -4.17
N ALA A 234 9.39 6.06 -3.97
CA ALA A 234 10.19 5.45 -5.02
C ALA A 234 9.67 4.06 -5.38
N ALA A 235 9.80 3.70 -6.65
CA ALA A 235 9.56 2.35 -7.15
C ALA A 235 10.65 1.98 -8.17
N ASP A 236 11.14 0.75 -8.07
CA ASP A 236 12.12 0.20 -8.99
C ASP A 236 11.41 -0.57 -10.11
N PHE A 237 11.81 -0.29 -11.34
CA PHE A 237 11.44 -1.03 -12.52
C PHE A 237 12.64 -1.86 -12.95
N THR A 238 12.49 -3.18 -12.99
CA THR A 238 13.60 -4.10 -13.20
C THR A 238 13.37 -4.93 -14.44
N ALA A 239 14.44 -5.16 -15.19
CA ALA A 239 14.50 -6.14 -16.27
C ALA A 239 15.71 -7.05 -16.07
N THR A 240 15.58 -8.31 -16.40
CA THR A 240 16.69 -9.27 -16.32
C THR A 240 17.24 -9.51 -17.72
N GLY A 241 18.46 -9.06 -17.98
CA GLY A 241 19.19 -9.34 -19.20
C GLY A 241 19.92 -10.68 -19.09
N VAL A 242 19.68 -11.57 -20.03
CA VAL A 242 20.29 -12.90 -20.07
C VAL A 242 20.88 -13.21 -21.42
N TYR A 243 21.89 -14.06 -21.46
CA TYR A 243 22.32 -14.68 -22.71
C TYR A 243 21.26 -15.68 -23.16
N PRO A 244 20.82 -15.66 -24.42
CA PRO A 244 19.97 -16.71 -24.95
C PRO A 244 20.73 -18.04 -25.03
N VAL A 245 19.99 -19.12 -24.97
CA VAL A 245 20.50 -20.47 -25.30
C VAL A 245 19.75 -20.99 -26.51
N TYR A 246 20.34 -21.90 -27.21
CA TYR A 246 19.79 -22.43 -28.45
C TYR A 246 19.70 -23.95 -28.36
N SER A 247 18.70 -24.51 -29.01
CA SER A 247 18.53 -25.93 -29.11
C SER A 247 18.18 -26.34 -30.54
N ASN A 248 18.61 -27.53 -30.95
CA ASN A 248 18.29 -28.09 -32.25
C ASN A 248 18.16 -29.60 -32.15
N ASN A 249 17.29 -30.17 -32.94
CA ASN A 249 17.11 -31.61 -33.13
C ASN A 249 17.46 -32.08 -34.55
N ALA A 250 18.12 -31.25 -35.35
CA ALA A 250 18.52 -31.59 -36.70
C ALA A 250 19.84 -32.36 -36.76
N SER A 251 20.00 -33.23 -37.78
CA SER A 251 21.17 -34.06 -37.98
C SER A 251 22.45 -33.32 -38.43
N SER A 252 22.32 -32.06 -38.80
CA SER A 252 23.40 -31.26 -39.39
C SER A 252 24.11 -30.31 -38.39
N GLY A 253 23.88 -30.49 -37.09
CA GLY A 253 24.48 -29.61 -36.08
C GLY A 253 23.80 -28.26 -35.99
N LEU A 254 24.36 -27.38 -35.17
CA LEU A 254 23.84 -26.03 -34.93
C LEU A 254 24.41 -25.05 -35.96
N THR A 255 23.72 -24.88 -37.08
CA THR A 255 24.00 -23.75 -37.95
C THR A 255 23.14 -22.55 -37.54
N ALA A 256 23.62 -21.33 -37.77
CA ALA A 256 22.92 -20.09 -37.34
C ALA A 256 21.48 -19.99 -37.88
N GLU A 257 21.23 -20.63 -39.03
CA GLU A 257 19.92 -20.51 -39.70
C GLU A 257 18.87 -21.54 -39.23
N VAL A 258 19.28 -22.61 -38.54
CA VAL A 258 18.42 -23.74 -38.16
C VAL A 258 18.14 -23.81 -36.68
N ASN A 259 18.75 -22.93 -35.88
CA ASN A 259 18.68 -22.99 -34.43
C ASN A 259 17.37 -22.40 -33.90
N THR A 260 16.65 -23.20 -33.15
CA THR A 260 15.52 -22.74 -32.36
C THR A 260 16.04 -22.22 -31.02
N ARG A 261 15.71 -21.00 -30.70
CA ARG A 261 15.98 -20.45 -29.36
C ARG A 261 15.11 -21.18 -28.33
N ALA A 262 15.75 -21.66 -27.27
CA ALA A 262 15.02 -22.10 -26.09
C ALA A 262 14.40 -20.88 -25.39
N ALA A 263 13.40 -21.10 -24.55
CA ALA A 263 12.83 -20.07 -23.73
C ALA A 263 13.91 -19.37 -22.88
N LEU A 264 13.89 -18.05 -22.85
CA LEU A 264 14.81 -17.29 -22.02
C LEU A 264 14.53 -17.58 -20.54
N THR A 265 15.58 -18.01 -19.83
CA THR A 265 15.52 -18.24 -18.38
C THR A 265 16.65 -17.50 -17.69
N ALA A 266 16.33 -16.83 -16.59
CA ALA A 266 17.34 -16.34 -15.65
C ALA A 266 17.70 -17.49 -14.69
N GLY A 267 18.99 -17.66 -14.42
CA GLY A 267 19.47 -18.68 -13.47
C GLY A 267 20.42 -19.70 -14.09
N SER A 268 20.79 -20.71 -13.31
CA SER A 268 21.82 -21.70 -13.67
C SER A 268 21.28 -22.96 -14.33
N SER A 269 19.98 -23.19 -14.36
CA SER A 269 19.36 -24.38 -14.95
C SER A 269 18.47 -23.99 -16.11
N VAL A 270 18.55 -24.74 -17.19
CA VAL A 270 17.74 -24.59 -18.40
C VAL A 270 17.07 -25.90 -18.75
N GLU A 271 15.74 -25.89 -18.85
CA GLU A 271 14.97 -27.04 -19.30
C GLU A 271 14.62 -26.88 -20.78
N ILE A 272 14.90 -27.89 -21.59
CA ILE A 272 14.62 -27.88 -23.00
C ILE A 272 13.81 -29.11 -23.36
N SER A 273 12.72 -28.90 -24.09
CA SER A 273 11.88 -29.97 -24.63
C SER A 273 12.16 -30.09 -26.13
N PHE A 274 12.44 -31.27 -26.58
CA PHE A 274 12.56 -31.61 -28.00
C PHE A 274 11.28 -32.30 -28.46
N GLY A 275 10.83 -31.97 -29.67
CA GLY A 275 9.63 -32.59 -30.24
C GLY A 275 9.80 -34.06 -30.61
N SER A 276 8.69 -34.74 -30.91
CA SER A 276 8.63 -36.17 -31.23
C SER A 276 9.28 -36.58 -32.58
N GLU A 277 9.79 -35.65 -33.35
CA GLU A 277 10.34 -35.90 -34.69
C GLU A 277 11.86 -36.18 -34.68
N LEU A 278 12.35 -36.88 -33.70
CA LEU A 278 13.73 -37.40 -33.73
C LEU A 278 13.79 -38.61 -34.67
N SER A 279 13.97 -38.39 -35.97
CA SER A 279 14.24 -39.45 -36.89
C SER A 279 15.65 -40.02 -36.67
N SER A 280 15.88 -41.26 -37.13
CA SER A 280 17.15 -41.96 -36.96
C SER A 280 18.32 -41.12 -37.45
N GLY A 281 19.33 -40.92 -36.63
CA GLY A 281 20.54 -40.13 -36.95
C GLY A 281 20.46 -38.65 -36.57
N ASN A 282 19.40 -38.21 -35.90
CA ASN A 282 19.30 -36.83 -35.46
C ASN A 282 20.09 -36.57 -34.19
N PHE A 283 20.75 -35.44 -34.17
CA PHE A 283 21.46 -34.92 -33.00
C PHE A 283 20.54 -34.07 -32.18
N VAL A 284 20.62 -34.25 -30.88
CA VAL A 284 20.12 -33.26 -29.93
C VAL A 284 21.28 -32.33 -29.59
N ALA A 285 21.13 -31.08 -29.86
CA ALA A 285 22.16 -30.09 -29.65
C ALA A 285 21.67 -28.93 -28.76
N PHE A 286 22.52 -28.47 -27.86
CA PHE A 286 22.27 -27.36 -26.96
C PHE A 286 23.47 -26.42 -26.98
N ALA A 287 23.26 -25.20 -27.43
CA ALA A 287 24.27 -24.16 -27.41
C ALA A 287 24.11 -23.23 -26.22
N HIS A 288 25.20 -23.02 -25.50
CA HIS A 288 25.28 -22.15 -24.34
C HIS A 288 26.46 -21.18 -24.44
N PRO A 289 26.46 -20.06 -23.75
CA PRO A 289 27.59 -19.11 -23.77
C PRO A 289 28.89 -19.80 -23.38
N ALA A 290 29.97 -19.58 -24.13
CA ALA A 290 31.28 -20.19 -23.87
C ALA A 290 31.88 -19.83 -22.51
N THR A 291 31.38 -18.77 -21.87
CA THR A 291 31.74 -18.40 -20.50
C THR A 291 31.14 -19.33 -19.45
N HIS A 292 30.24 -20.20 -19.81
CA HIS A 292 29.55 -21.15 -18.94
C HIS A 292 30.01 -22.58 -19.22
N THR A 293 29.95 -23.43 -18.21
CA THR A 293 30.25 -24.86 -18.31
C THR A 293 29.04 -25.67 -17.89
N ILE A 294 28.68 -26.71 -18.61
CA ILE A 294 27.65 -27.65 -18.21
C ILE A 294 28.17 -28.49 -17.04
N THR A 295 27.55 -28.35 -15.87
CA THR A 295 27.92 -29.10 -14.67
C THR A 295 27.09 -30.38 -14.49
N LYS A 296 25.88 -30.41 -15.07
CA LYS A 296 24.97 -31.55 -15.01
C LYS A 296 24.05 -31.57 -16.22
N VAL A 297 23.82 -32.74 -16.75
CA VAL A 297 22.79 -33.02 -17.75
C VAL A 297 21.85 -34.06 -17.20
N GLU A 298 20.56 -33.78 -17.25
CA GLU A 298 19.50 -34.68 -16.81
C GLU A 298 18.46 -34.86 -17.91
N VAL A 299 17.89 -36.07 -17.98
CA VAL A 299 16.81 -36.41 -18.89
C VAL A 299 15.56 -36.74 -18.09
N PHE A 300 14.41 -36.27 -18.55
CA PHE A 300 13.15 -36.56 -17.90
C PHE A 300 12.69 -37.99 -18.18
N ASN A 301 12.59 -38.83 -17.15
CA ASN A 301 12.05 -40.16 -17.23
C ASN A 301 10.53 -40.12 -17.09
N THR A 302 9.80 -40.44 -18.16
CA THR A 302 8.34 -40.41 -18.19
C THR A 302 7.68 -41.47 -17.33
N MET A 303 8.37 -42.57 -17.00
CA MET A 303 7.86 -43.62 -16.12
C MET A 303 7.96 -43.22 -14.64
N SER A 304 9.14 -42.73 -14.24
CA SER A 304 9.36 -42.30 -12.85
C SER A 304 8.84 -40.87 -12.58
N GLN A 305 8.48 -40.14 -13.62
CA GLN A 305 8.10 -38.69 -13.55
C GLN A 305 9.17 -37.81 -12.89
N LYS A 306 10.44 -38.15 -13.08
CA LYS A 306 11.59 -37.46 -12.47
C LYS A 306 12.70 -37.22 -13.50
N TYR A 307 13.51 -36.23 -13.22
CA TYR A 307 14.77 -36.03 -13.93
C TYR A 307 15.84 -36.98 -13.38
N GLU A 308 16.50 -37.68 -14.24
CA GLU A 308 17.59 -38.64 -13.95
C GLU A 308 18.86 -38.18 -14.64
N THR A 309 20.01 -38.43 -14.03
CA THR A 309 21.29 -38.06 -14.63
C THR A 309 21.46 -38.74 -15.97
N TYR A 310 21.76 -37.96 -17.00
CA TYR A 310 22.05 -38.49 -18.32
C TYR A 310 23.43 -39.16 -18.32
N THR A 311 23.47 -40.41 -18.72
CA THR A 311 24.70 -41.26 -18.78
C THR A 311 25.13 -41.63 -20.18
N GLY A 312 24.43 -41.14 -21.20
CA GLY A 312 24.75 -41.41 -22.61
C GLY A 312 25.97 -40.65 -23.12
N GLY A 313 26.47 -41.05 -24.26
CA GLY A 313 27.58 -40.35 -24.93
C GLY A 313 27.19 -38.93 -25.35
N SER A 314 28.05 -37.99 -25.05
CA SER A 314 27.87 -36.59 -25.45
C SER A 314 29.21 -35.89 -25.60
N THR A 315 29.24 -34.83 -26.38
CA THR A 315 30.38 -33.93 -26.52
C THR A 315 29.94 -32.50 -26.22
N ASP A 316 30.79 -31.75 -25.52
CA ASP A 316 30.61 -30.31 -25.30
C ASP A 316 31.87 -29.63 -25.86
N VAL A 317 31.75 -29.08 -27.03
CA VAL A 317 32.88 -28.51 -27.77
C VAL A 317 32.67 -27.04 -28.06
N ALA A 318 33.75 -26.27 -28.00
CA ALA A 318 33.77 -24.94 -28.57
C ALA A 318 33.73 -25.11 -30.11
N GLU A 319 32.61 -24.73 -30.68
CA GLU A 319 32.53 -24.60 -32.14
C GLU A 319 32.95 -23.16 -32.52
N ASP A 320 33.43 -23.00 -33.78
CA ASP A 320 33.58 -21.68 -34.42
C ASP A 320 32.21 -20.98 -34.62
N SER A 321 31.33 -21.10 -33.66
CA SER A 321 29.97 -20.64 -33.76
C SER A 321 29.76 -19.39 -32.91
N GLU A 322 30.11 -18.26 -33.50
CA GLU A 322 29.63 -16.99 -33.01
C GLU A 322 28.12 -16.89 -33.20
N ARG A 323 27.44 -16.48 -32.15
CA ARG A 323 26.01 -16.14 -32.19
C ARG A 323 25.85 -14.65 -32.17
N ASN A 324 25.22 -14.11 -33.19
CA ASN A 324 24.84 -12.70 -33.19
C ASN A 324 23.61 -12.48 -32.33
N ILE A 325 23.79 -11.68 -31.29
CA ILE A 325 22.72 -11.30 -30.37
C ILE A 325 22.58 -9.78 -30.42
N ASN A 326 21.51 -9.31 -31.02
CA ASN A 326 21.22 -7.89 -31.16
C ASN A 326 22.40 -7.06 -31.69
N GLY A 327 23.06 -7.57 -32.70
CA GLY A 327 24.17 -6.88 -33.38
C GLY A 327 25.57 -7.13 -32.79
N THR A 328 25.70 -7.91 -31.75
CA THR A 328 26.97 -8.27 -31.12
C THR A 328 27.22 -9.78 -31.21
N ASN A 329 28.41 -10.17 -31.62
CA ASN A 329 28.79 -11.57 -31.70
C ASN A 329 29.33 -12.07 -30.37
N TYR A 330 28.85 -13.24 -29.94
CA TYR A 330 29.25 -13.91 -28.70
C TYR A 330 29.67 -15.34 -29.02
N GLN A 331 30.71 -15.81 -28.34
CA GLN A 331 31.19 -17.18 -28.43
C GLN A 331 30.28 -18.14 -27.67
N TYR A 332 29.96 -19.27 -28.29
CA TYR A 332 29.13 -20.32 -27.74
C TYR A 332 29.82 -21.67 -27.81
N ASN A 333 29.56 -22.52 -26.83
CA ASN A 333 29.85 -23.93 -26.85
C ASN A 333 28.62 -24.73 -27.26
N VAL A 334 28.81 -25.86 -27.88
CA VAL A 334 27.73 -26.72 -28.32
C VAL A 334 27.88 -28.11 -27.69
N TRP A 335 26.92 -28.43 -26.86
CA TRP A 335 26.73 -29.77 -26.35
C TRP A 335 25.89 -30.58 -27.35
N THR A 336 26.37 -31.75 -27.72
CA THR A 336 25.67 -32.64 -28.68
C THR A 336 25.51 -34.03 -28.11
N ARG A 337 24.35 -34.63 -28.38
CA ARG A 337 24.06 -36.03 -28.17
C ARG A 337 23.74 -36.68 -29.49
N GLN A 338 24.27 -37.86 -29.73
CA GLN A 338 23.75 -38.73 -30.78
C GLN A 338 22.39 -39.31 -30.33
N GLY A 339 21.36 -39.09 -31.13
CA GLY A 339 20.03 -39.60 -30.83
C GLY A 339 19.94 -41.09 -31.10
N ASP A 340 19.39 -41.86 -30.17
CA ASP A 340 18.81 -43.15 -30.49
C ASP A 340 17.47 -42.93 -31.21
N ASN A 341 17.07 -43.86 -32.07
CA ASN A 341 15.81 -43.84 -32.83
C ASN A 341 14.57 -43.93 -31.93
N LYS A 342 14.27 -42.88 -31.20
CA LYS A 342 13.06 -42.79 -30.36
C LYS A 342 12.18 -41.69 -30.86
N ASN A 343 10.96 -42.04 -31.24
CA ASN A 343 9.91 -41.09 -31.65
C ASN A 343 9.22 -40.35 -30.47
N ASP A 344 9.86 -40.36 -29.30
CA ASP A 344 9.25 -39.77 -28.10
C ASP A 344 9.80 -38.38 -27.85
N ALA A 345 8.96 -37.50 -27.37
CA ALA A 345 9.39 -36.19 -26.89
C ALA A 345 10.36 -36.34 -25.73
N ILE A 346 11.53 -35.74 -25.83
CA ILE A 346 12.60 -35.81 -24.83
C ILE A 346 12.73 -34.42 -24.17
N LYS A 347 12.77 -34.41 -22.85
CA LYS A 347 13.07 -33.21 -22.09
C LYS A 347 14.46 -33.37 -21.46
N PHE A 348 15.31 -32.39 -21.70
CA PHE A 348 16.60 -32.27 -21.06
C PHE A 348 16.60 -31.07 -20.11
N ARG A 349 17.32 -31.24 -19.01
CA ARG A 349 17.65 -30.15 -18.11
C ARG A 349 19.15 -30.03 -17.98
N PHE A 350 19.68 -28.88 -18.35
CA PHE A 350 21.07 -28.54 -18.24
C PHE A 350 21.29 -27.62 -17.04
N THR A 351 22.29 -27.94 -16.22
CA THR A 351 22.74 -27.06 -15.13
C THR A 351 24.08 -26.46 -15.54
N LEU A 352 24.19 -25.17 -15.52
CA LEU A 352 25.35 -24.39 -15.88
C LEU A 352 26.14 -23.94 -14.66
N SER A 353 27.45 -23.78 -14.79
CA SER A 353 28.34 -23.32 -13.70
C SER A 353 28.05 -21.91 -13.22
N LYS A 354 27.40 -21.09 -14.04
CA LYS A 354 26.98 -19.71 -13.76
C LYS A 354 25.55 -19.54 -14.20
N GLY A 355 24.86 -18.55 -13.61
CA GLY A 355 23.55 -18.14 -14.11
C GLY A 355 23.63 -17.51 -15.49
N LEU A 356 22.60 -17.68 -16.32
CA LEU A 356 22.54 -17.09 -17.68
C LEU A 356 22.60 -15.57 -17.70
N ASN A 357 22.37 -14.93 -16.58
CA ASN A 357 22.48 -13.49 -16.37
C ASN A 357 23.86 -13.03 -15.84
N THR A 358 24.87 -13.88 -15.85
CA THR A 358 26.23 -13.57 -15.38
C THR A 358 27.26 -13.81 -16.49
N LYS A 359 28.37 -13.04 -16.44
CA LYS A 359 29.53 -13.25 -17.33
C LYS A 359 30.36 -14.43 -16.88
#